data_4d3e17a3bffe21a66ca95d8df6e85051
#
_entry.id   4d3e17a3bffe21a66ca95d8df6e85051
#
_cell.length_a   1.000
_cell.length_b   1.000
_cell.length_c   1.000
_cell.angle_alpha   90.00
_cell.angle_beta   90.00
_cell.angle_gamma   90.00
#
_symmetry.space_group_name_H-M   'P 1'
#
loop_
_entity.id
_entity.type
_entity.pdbx_description
1 polymer ?
#
loop_
_entity_poly.entity_id
_entity_poly.type
_entity_poly.pdbx_seq_one_letter_code
_entity_poly.pdbx_strand_id
1 'polypeptide(L)'
;LHNKLYEVLSKGWIIMWRQRHRCGRRGRFPKPVMLGITPPINSFIPVPSRNLEPIFLEIAELEAFRLVDLEGLSQEEAGQKMKVSRGTIWRLVQSARKKTAQALSEGRPIHIAPPTPRDKRQLQ
;
A
#
# COMPACT_ATOMS: atom_id res chain seq x y z
N LEU A 1 10.47 -7.68 -16.10
CA LEU A 1 10.13 -6.33 -16.30
C LEU A 1 9.38 -5.73 -15.13
N HIS A 2 8.36 -6.42 -14.70
CA HIS A 2 7.63 -5.95 -13.57
C HIS A 2 8.48 -5.90 -12.32
N ASN A 3 9.33 -6.84 -12.13
CA ASN A 3 10.16 -6.85 -10.96
C ASN A 3 11.08 -5.65 -10.92
N LYS A 4 11.61 -5.32 -12.07
CA LYS A 4 12.47 -4.20 -12.13
C LYS A 4 11.71 -2.92 -11.82
N LEU A 5 10.52 -2.83 -12.32
CA LEU A 5 9.72 -1.67 -12.08
C LEU A 5 9.42 -1.53 -10.60
N TYR A 6 9.09 -2.60 -9.96
CA TYR A 6 8.78 -2.52 -8.54
C TYR A 6 10.00 -2.18 -7.71
N GLU A 7 11.14 -2.64 -8.12
CA GLU A 7 12.34 -2.28 -7.42
C GLU A 7 12.56 -0.79 -7.49
N VAL A 8 12.42 -0.23 -8.65
CA VAL A 8 12.59 1.19 -8.83
C VAL A 8 11.54 1.93 -8.06
N LEU A 9 10.31 1.45 -8.13
CA LEU A 9 9.25 2.10 -7.42
C LEU A 9 9.44 2.05 -5.92
N SER A 10 9.93 0.96 -5.42
CA SER A 10 10.14 0.85 -3.99
C SER A 10 11.15 1.87 -3.51
N LYS A 11 12.24 1.97 -4.18
CA LYS A 11 13.23 2.92 -3.79
C LYS A 11 12.75 4.33 -4.02
N GLY A 12 12.13 4.55 -5.15
CA GLY A 12 11.63 5.86 -5.46
C GLY A 12 10.50 6.26 -4.54
N TRP A 13 9.72 5.28 -4.16
CA TRP A 13 8.61 5.55 -3.28
C TRP A 13 9.08 6.05 -1.93
N ILE A 14 10.09 5.42 -1.38
CA ILE A 14 10.60 5.83 -0.11
C ILE A 14 11.14 7.25 -0.17
N ILE A 15 11.86 7.54 -1.20
CA ILE A 15 12.42 8.85 -1.36
C ILE A 15 11.34 9.89 -1.58
N MET A 16 10.38 9.57 -2.42
CA MET A 16 9.30 10.45 -2.70
C MET A 16 8.47 10.73 -1.48
N TRP A 17 8.23 9.70 -0.73
CA TRP A 17 7.45 9.84 0.47
C TRP A 17 8.12 10.83 1.39
N ARG A 18 9.39 10.69 1.54
CA ARG A 18 10.13 11.56 2.38
C ARG A 18 10.12 12.98 1.86
N GLN A 19 10.37 13.15 0.61
CA GLN A 19 10.38 14.45 0.03
C GLN A 19 9.05 15.11 0.08
N ARG A 20 8.05 14.38 -0.23
CA ARG A 20 6.74 14.91 -0.27
C ARG A 20 6.30 15.48 1.05
N HIS A 21 6.59 14.82 2.08
CA HIS A 21 6.14 15.29 3.35
C HIS A 21 7.07 16.22 4.04
N ARG A 22 8.18 16.45 3.44
CA ARG A 22 9.06 17.34 4.01
C ARG A 22 8.47 18.68 4.13
N CYS A 23 7.66 19.00 3.28
CA CYS A 23 7.09 20.29 3.33
C CYS A 23 6.08 20.42 4.37
N GLY A 24 5.72 19.38 4.88
CA GLY A 24 4.61 19.42 5.69
C GLY A 24 4.80 20.17 6.87
N ARG A 25 5.30 20.75 7.20
CA ARG A 25 5.37 21.45 8.18
C ARG A 25 5.02 21.03 9.43
N ARG A 26 4.43 21.16 10.05
CA ARG A 26 4.01 20.72 11.20
C ARG A 26 5.14 20.14 11.86
N GLY A 27 6.18 20.02 11.48
CA GLY A 27 7.23 19.55 12.19
C GLY A 27 7.48 18.12 12.30
N ARG A 28 6.70 17.34 11.72
CA ARG A 28 6.88 15.98 11.83
C ARG A 28 6.96 15.37 10.50
N PHE A 29 8.02 14.72 10.14
CA PHE A 29 8.11 14.01 8.87
C PHE A 29 7.63 12.62 9.06
N PRO A 30 6.79 12.15 8.18
CA PRO A 30 6.42 10.75 8.22
C PRO A 30 7.62 9.93 7.88
N LYS A 31 7.75 8.82 8.53
CA LYS A 31 8.84 7.93 8.27
C LYS A 31 8.57 7.12 7.04
N PRO A 32 9.59 6.81 6.28
CA PRO A 32 9.40 5.93 5.14
C PRO A 32 9.05 4.55 5.65
N VAL A 33 8.19 3.90 4.92
CA VAL A 33 7.74 2.57 5.29
C VAL A 33 8.67 1.57 4.65
N MET A 34 9.09 0.57 5.43
CA MET A 34 9.95 -0.46 4.91
C MET A 34 9.12 -1.60 4.37
N LEU A 35 9.45 -2.04 3.18
CA LEU A 35 8.73 -3.13 2.54
C LEU A 35 9.60 -4.36 2.53
N GLY A 36 9.05 -5.47 2.96
CA GLY A 36 9.80 -6.70 3.01
C GLY A 36 9.86 -7.41 1.69
N ILE A 37 8.82 -7.31 0.91
CA ILE A 37 8.74 -8.05 -0.33
C ILE A 37 8.10 -7.18 -1.40
N THR A 38 8.66 -7.24 -2.59
CA THR A 38 8.05 -6.57 -3.72
C THR A 38 6.97 -7.49 -4.27
N PRO A 39 5.76 -7.03 -4.44
CA PRO A 39 4.72 -7.91 -4.94
C PRO A 39 5.04 -8.43 -6.35
N PRO A 40 4.76 -9.69 -6.62
CA PRO A 40 5.05 -10.25 -7.93
C PRO A 40 4.07 -9.85 -9.01
N ILE A 41 2.98 -9.21 -8.63
CA ILE A 41 1.97 -8.80 -9.59
C ILE A 41 1.59 -7.37 -9.33
N ASN A 42 0.89 -6.77 -10.27
CA ASN A 42 0.42 -5.41 -10.07
C ASN A 42 -1.09 -5.30 -10.10
N SER A 43 -1.80 -6.37 -10.35
CA SER A 43 -3.25 -6.30 -10.27
C SER A 43 -3.87 -7.68 -10.20
N PHE A 44 -5.07 -7.72 -9.67
CA PHE A 44 -5.92 -8.90 -9.68
C PHE A 44 -7.14 -8.54 -10.48
N ILE A 45 -7.50 -9.37 -11.44
CA ILE A 45 -8.62 -9.09 -12.31
C ILE A 45 -9.70 -10.15 -12.09
N PRO A 46 -10.92 -9.75 -11.84
CA PRO A 46 -11.99 -10.74 -11.65
C PRO A 46 -12.36 -11.43 -12.95
N VAL A 47 -12.85 -12.64 -12.82
CA VAL A 47 -13.29 -13.41 -13.95
C VAL A 47 -14.71 -13.90 -13.63
N PRO A 48 -15.68 -13.50 -14.40
CA PRO A 48 -15.60 -12.65 -15.58
C PRO A 48 -15.37 -11.20 -15.22
N SER A 49 -14.75 -10.49 -16.12
CA SER A 49 -14.53 -9.09 -15.92
C SER A 49 -15.80 -8.32 -16.20
N ARG A 50 -16.11 -7.39 -15.32
CA ARG A 50 -17.34 -6.63 -15.48
C ARG A 50 -17.06 -5.17 -15.80
N ASN A 51 -15.82 -4.85 -16.07
CA ASN A 51 -15.44 -3.49 -16.43
C ASN A 51 -15.82 -2.47 -15.37
N LEU A 52 -15.70 -2.86 -14.13
CA LEU A 52 -15.93 -1.94 -13.04
C LEU A 52 -14.64 -1.24 -12.69
N GLU A 53 -14.76 -0.13 -12.03
CA GLU A 53 -13.59 0.63 -11.66
C GLU A 53 -12.74 -0.11 -10.67
N PRO A 54 -11.43 -0.05 -10.83
CA PRO A 54 -10.56 -0.79 -9.92
C PRO A 54 -10.48 -0.15 -8.55
N ILE A 55 -10.09 -0.95 -7.60
CA ILE A 55 -9.81 -0.48 -6.26
C ILE A 55 -8.31 -0.46 -6.13
N PHE A 56 -7.77 0.66 -5.68
CA PHE A 56 -6.33 0.82 -5.58
C PHE A 56 -5.85 0.47 -4.19
N LEU A 57 -5.00 -0.53 -4.12
CA LEU A 57 -4.42 -0.97 -2.86
C LEU A 57 -2.98 -0.48 -2.84
N GLU A 58 -2.65 0.30 -1.84
CA GLU A 58 -1.30 0.82 -1.76
C GLU A 58 -0.35 -0.27 -1.32
N ILE A 59 0.89 -0.16 -1.75
CA ILE A 59 1.87 -1.16 -1.39
C ILE A 59 2.03 -1.25 0.12
N ALA A 60 1.97 -0.13 0.80
CA ALA A 60 2.08 -0.16 2.26
C ALA A 60 0.91 -0.89 2.89
N GLU A 61 -0.29 -0.72 2.33
CA GLU A 61 -1.45 -1.44 2.83
C GLU A 61 -1.28 -2.93 2.61
N LEU A 62 -0.77 -3.31 1.45
CA LEU A 62 -0.56 -4.72 1.16
C LEU A 62 0.48 -5.31 2.10
N GLU A 63 1.54 -4.59 2.35
CA GLU A 63 2.58 -5.12 3.22
C GLU A 63 2.09 -5.32 4.64
N ALA A 64 1.36 -4.34 5.18
CA ALA A 64 0.84 -4.50 6.52
C ALA A 64 -0.16 -5.65 6.58
N PHE A 65 -0.99 -5.75 5.57
CA PHE A 65 -1.98 -6.81 5.47
C PHE A 65 -1.27 -8.17 5.43
N ARG A 66 -0.22 -8.28 4.63
CA ARG A 66 0.53 -9.51 4.54
C ARG A 66 1.16 -9.89 5.87
N LEU A 67 1.79 -8.94 6.52
CA LEU A 67 2.47 -9.24 7.77
C LEU A 67 1.51 -9.67 8.87
N VAL A 68 0.40 -8.99 8.98
CA VAL A 68 -0.51 -9.29 10.05
C VAL A 68 -1.40 -10.50 9.74
N ASP A 69 -2.01 -10.49 8.58
CA ASP A 69 -3.01 -11.50 8.28
C ASP A 69 -2.45 -12.77 7.65
N LEU A 70 -1.37 -12.68 6.93
CA LEU A 70 -0.78 -13.86 6.32
C LEU A 70 0.33 -14.43 7.19
N GLU A 71 1.24 -13.57 7.65
CA GLU A 71 2.36 -14.04 8.45
C GLU A 71 1.99 -14.21 9.92
N GLY A 72 0.92 -13.62 10.35
CA GLY A 72 0.48 -13.81 11.71
C GLY A 72 1.19 -12.95 12.74
N LEU A 73 1.81 -11.87 12.31
CA LEU A 73 2.50 -11.02 13.26
C LEU A 73 1.51 -10.14 14.00
N SER A 74 1.88 -9.72 15.18
CA SER A 74 1.08 -8.75 15.91
C SER A 74 1.26 -7.40 15.25
N GLN A 75 0.39 -6.47 15.57
CA GLN A 75 0.50 -5.13 15.03
C GLN A 75 1.79 -4.48 15.46
N GLU A 76 2.24 -4.79 16.64
CA GLU A 76 3.47 -4.26 17.13
C GLU A 76 4.66 -4.81 16.36
N GLU A 77 4.65 -6.10 16.14
CA GLU A 77 5.73 -6.72 15.39
C GLU A 77 5.76 -6.24 13.95
N ALA A 78 4.60 -6.10 13.35
CA ALA A 78 4.51 -5.60 11.99
C ALA A 78 5.02 -4.16 11.93
N GLY A 79 4.68 -3.38 12.95
CA GLY A 79 5.14 -2.01 13.00
C GLY A 79 6.65 -1.92 13.09
N GLN A 80 7.25 -2.82 13.82
CA GLN A 80 8.69 -2.82 13.91
C GLN A 80 9.33 -3.15 12.58
N LYS A 81 8.76 -4.10 11.86
CA LYS A 81 9.31 -4.45 10.58
C LYS A 81 9.14 -3.35 9.55
N MET A 82 8.03 -2.68 9.55
CA MET A 82 7.78 -1.62 8.59
C MET A 82 8.24 -0.27 9.08
N LYS A 83 8.72 -0.19 10.30
CA LYS A 83 9.20 1.04 10.90
C LYS A 83 8.13 2.10 10.99
N VAL A 84 6.96 1.68 11.39
CA VAL A 84 5.85 2.60 11.61
C VAL A 84 5.19 2.22 12.93
N SER A 85 4.31 3.08 13.41
CA SER A 85 3.68 2.83 14.69
C SER A 85 2.62 1.75 14.58
N ARG A 86 2.26 1.20 15.72
CA ARG A 86 1.23 0.19 15.76
C ARG A 86 -0.09 0.75 15.24
N GLY A 87 -0.38 2.00 15.54
CA GLY A 87 -1.61 2.60 15.05
C GLY A 87 -1.62 2.72 13.55
N THR A 88 -0.48 2.99 12.96
CA THR A 88 -0.37 3.06 11.52
C THR A 88 -0.63 1.68 10.92
N ILE A 89 -0.08 0.64 11.53
CA ILE A 89 -0.33 -0.72 11.05
C ILE A 89 -1.82 -1.02 11.10
N TRP A 90 -2.46 -0.65 12.21
CA TRP A 90 -3.88 -0.92 12.36
C TRP A 90 -4.68 -0.26 11.24
N ARG A 91 -4.37 1.00 10.96
CA ARG A 91 -5.09 1.69 9.89
C ARG A 91 -4.82 1.09 8.53
N LEU A 92 -3.58 0.71 8.27
CA LEU A 92 -3.25 0.11 6.98
C LEU A 92 -3.95 -1.22 6.80
N VAL A 93 -3.97 -2.03 7.86
CA VAL A 93 -4.61 -3.34 7.76
C VAL A 93 -6.12 -3.18 7.60
N GLN A 94 -6.73 -2.26 8.34
CA GLN A 94 -8.15 -2.06 8.22
C GLN A 94 -8.51 -1.58 6.82
N SER A 95 -7.70 -0.69 6.27
CA SER A 95 -7.96 -0.21 4.93
C SER A 95 -7.80 -1.34 3.92
N ALA A 96 -6.76 -2.14 4.07
CA ALA A 96 -6.52 -3.25 3.15
C ALA A 96 -7.65 -4.27 3.21
N ARG A 97 -8.11 -4.55 4.41
CA ARG A 97 -9.20 -5.51 4.57
C ARG A 97 -10.47 -5.02 3.91
N LYS A 98 -10.77 -3.74 4.12
CA LYS A 98 -11.98 -3.19 3.53
C LYS A 98 -11.90 -3.20 2.02
N LYS A 99 -10.76 -2.78 1.48
CA LYS A 99 -10.60 -2.74 0.05
C LYS A 99 -10.67 -4.13 -0.57
N THR A 100 -10.07 -5.10 0.08
CA THR A 100 -10.09 -6.46 -0.43
C THR A 100 -11.50 -7.02 -0.39
N ALA A 101 -12.19 -6.80 0.72
CA ALA A 101 -13.56 -7.28 0.83
C ALA A 101 -14.46 -6.64 -0.19
N GLN A 102 -14.25 -5.35 -0.43
CA GLN A 102 -15.07 -4.65 -1.40
C GLN A 102 -14.81 -5.18 -2.80
N ALA A 103 -13.54 -5.37 -3.15
CA ALA A 103 -13.23 -5.88 -4.48
C ALA A 103 -13.83 -7.25 -4.70
N LEU A 104 -13.71 -8.12 -3.72
CA LEU A 104 -14.26 -9.46 -3.86
C LEU A 104 -15.77 -9.47 -3.90
N SER A 105 -16.39 -8.63 -3.11
CA SER A 105 -17.85 -8.61 -3.05
C SER A 105 -18.46 -7.96 -4.27
N GLU A 106 -17.81 -6.96 -4.82
CA GLU A 106 -18.37 -6.23 -5.94
C GLU A 106 -17.82 -6.68 -7.29
N GLY A 107 -16.85 -7.57 -7.29
CA GLY A 107 -16.26 -8.02 -8.55
C GLY A 107 -15.43 -6.96 -9.21
N ARG A 108 -14.71 -6.20 -8.43
CA ARG A 108 -13.88 -5.12 -8.97
C ARG A 108 -12.42 -5.52 -8.97
N PRO A 109 -11.66 -5.07 -9.94
CA PRO A 109 -10.23 -5.39 -9.95
C PRO A 109 -9.50 -4.65 -8.85
N ILE A 110 -8.39 -5.20 -8.42
CA ILE A 110 -7.52 -4.56 -7.45
C ILE A 110 -6.24 -4.22 -8.16
N HIS A 111 -5.84 -2.95 -8.08
CA HIS A 111 -4.57 -2.52 -8.64
C HIS A 111 -3.67 -2.14 -7.49
N ILE A 112 -2.46 -2.67 -7.49
CA ILE A 112 -1.50 -2.38 -6.45
C ILE A 112 -0.68 -1.20 -6.91
N ALA A 113 -0.69 -0.15 -6.11
CA ALA A 113 -0.06 1.09 -6.51
C ALA A 113 0.80 1.66 -5.42
N PRO A 114 1.83 2.39 -5.77
CA PRO A 114 2.61 3.09 -4.77
C PRO A 114 1.81 4.25 -4.21
N PRO A 115 2.13 4.69 -3.04
CA PRO A 115 1.39 5.79 -2.42
C PRO A 115 1.73 7.11 -3.07
N THR A 116 0.77 7.73 -3.68
CA THR A 116 0.96 9.04 -4.25
C THR A 116 -0.27 9.84 -4.00
N PRO A 117 -0.61 10.02 -2.81
CA PRO A 117 -1.88 10.57 -2.48
C PRO A 117 -2.18 11.92 -3.07
N ARG A 118 -1.24 12.77 -3.12
CA ARG A 118 -1.57 14.00 -3.61
C ARG A 118 -1.66 13.98 -5.02
N ASP A 119 -0.86 13.27 -5.66
CA ASP A 119 -0.89 13.21 -7.08
C ASP A 119 -2.17 12.67 -7.59
N LYS A 120 -2.73 11.77 -6.89
CA LYS A 120 -3.96 11.23 -7.31
C LYS A 120 -5.01 12.25 -7.42
N ARG A 121 -5.02 13.18 -6.53
CA ARG A 121 -6.02 14.18 -6.60
C ARG A 121 -5.83 14.98 -7.81
N GLN A 122 -4.64 15.26 -8.16
CA GLN A 122 -4.44 16.05 -9.30
C GLN A 122 -4.81 15.37 -10.54
N LEU A 123 -4.79 14.11 -10.57
CA LEU A 123 -5.14 13.41 -11.74
C LEU A 123 -6.62 13.47 -12.03
N GLN A 124 -7.39 13.88 -11.10
CA GLN A 124 -8.78 13.94 -11.38
C GLN A 124 -9.21 15.21 -11.87
#